data_530486fe9daf9a2773f61585ca776580
#
_entry.id   530486fe9daf9a2773f61585ca776580
#
_cell.length_a   1.000
_cell.length_b   1.000
_cell.length_c   1.000
_cell.angle_alpha   90.00
_cell.angle_beta   90.00
_cell.angle_gamma   90.00
#
_symmetry.space_group_name_H-M   'P 1'
#
loop_
_entity.id
_entity.type
_entity.pdbx_description
1 polymer ?
#
loop_
_entity_poly.entity_id
_entity_poly.type
_entity_poly.pdbx_seq_one_letter_code
_entity_poly.pdbx_strand_id
1 'polypeptide(L)'
;MYPLIRRYLRRIDLFMLLLCAACSVLSVVVLMSIGQTQLGSNNKASVQLIASLLGMMLAAVFSTADYHALARAWPLHGVVAWGLVLPTLFLHNVNTGLLTIGYDAGGTSNYSWYRVGGMTFQPAELAKISFILTLALHLSRVRGQVNRPRNLLLVLLHILLPVAAIHIQGDDGTALVFLGIGFIMLYAGGLSHWLAAGGLAAGIVGGAALLALRPGLLKGYQFKRILAVLTPDDPALADITYQQNKGAMAIGTGGLTGQGLFSGEHIFVPNAWNDFIFAYLANVLGFVGAAAVLVLLLALCLRTLQTGLRCPDALGCNICVGIFAALFLQCVINLGMNLQVLPVIGVTLPFFSAGGSSVVMMYLCIGIVLSVGMNTRRSKLDMQRII
;
A
#
# COMPACT_ATOMS: atom_id res chain seq x y z
N MET A 1 -27.88 10.10 22.55
CA MET A 1 -26.49 10.02 22.04
C MET A 1 -25.68 8.89 22.69
N TYR A 2 -25.63 8.78 24.03
CA TYR A 2 -24.91 7.72 24.78
C TYR A 2 -25.23 6.26 24.36
N PRO A 3 -26.50 5.83 24.15
CA PRO A 3 -26.81 4.45 23.78
C PRO A 3 -26.36 4.08 22.36
N LEU A 4 -26.31 5.02 21.40
CA LEU A 4 -25.83 4.80 20.03
C LEU A 4 -24.31 4.60 20.02
N ILE A 5 -23.57 5.45 20.73
CA ILE A 5 -22.10 5.34 20.84
C ILE A 5 -21.72 4.01 21.50
N ARG A 6 -22.41 3.62 22.60
CA ARG A 6 -22.16 2.35 23.27
C ARG A 6 -22.44 1.15 22.37
N ARG A 7 -23.49 1.22 21.52
CA ARG A 7 -23.81 0.17 20.54
C ARG A 7 -22.74 0.09 19.46
N TYR A 8 -22.25 1.22 18.98
CA TYR A 8 -21.17 1.30 18.00
C TYR A 8 -19.87 0.69 18.55
N LEU A 9 -19.42 1.13 19.73
CA LEU A 9 -18.19 0.64 20.36
C LEU A 9 -18.21 -0.87 20.68
N ARG A 10 -19.38 -1.46 20.92
CA ARG A 10 -19.52 -2.92 21.09
C ARG A 10 -19.42 -3.71 19.79
N ARG A 11 -19.64 -3.08 18.64
CA ARG A 11 -19.64 -3.73 17.32
C ARG A 11 -18.34 -3.56 16.55
N ILE A 12 -17.68 -2.43 16.74
CA ILE A 12 -16.44 -2.12 16.05
C ILE A 12 -15.29 -2.98 16.57
N ASP A 13 -14.31 -3.22 15.72
CA ASP A 13 -13.06 -3.89 16.09
C ASP A 13 -12.08 -2.89 16.70
N LEU A 14 -12.19 -2.68 18.02
CA LEU A 14 -11.31 -1.78 18.75
C LEU A 14 -9.83 -2.19 18.67
N PHE A 15 -9.55 -3.50 18.62
CA PHE A 15 -8.17 -3.98 18.52
C PHE A 15 -7.51 -3.53 17.20
N MET A 16 -8.23 -3.61 16.08
CA MET A 16 -7.75 -3.10 14.79
C MET A 16 -7.48 -1.59 14.84
N LEU A 17 -8.38 -0.81 15.45
CA LEU A 17 -8.18 0.64 15.60
C LEU A 17 -7.00 0.98 16.50
N LEU A 18 -6.78 0.23 17.57
CA LEU A 18 -5.63 0.41 18.47
C LEU A 18 -4.31 0.09 17.74
N LEU A 19 -4.27 -0.96 16.89
CA LEU A 19 -3.10 -1.25 16.06
C LEU A 19 -2.80 -0.08 15.10
N CYS A 20 -3.80 0.44 14.41
CA CYS A 20 -3.63 1.60 13.52
C CYS A 20 -3.15 2.84 14.28
N ALA A 21 -3.74 3.11 15.45
CA ALA A 21 -3.34 4.24 16.31
C ALA A 21 -1.89 4.09 16.78
N ALA A 22 -1.50 2.89 17.23
CA ALA A 22 -0.13 2.61 17.66
C ALA A 22 0.88 2.83 16.50
N CYS A 23 0.59 2.32 15.30
CA CYS A 23 1.41 2.57 14.12
C CYS A 23 1.54 4.06 13.82
N SER A 24 0.42 4.82 13.85
CA SER A 24 0.43 6.26 13.56
C SER A 24 1.18 7.07 14.62
N VAL A 25 1.00 6.77 15.90
CA VAL A 25 1.74 7.45 16.98
C VAL A 25 3.23 7.21 16.83
N LEU A 26 3.64 5.95 16.63
CA LEU A 26 5.04 5.62 16.45
C LEU A 26 5.63 6.26 15.18
N SER A 27 4.87 6.29 14.08
CA SER A 27 5.25 7.00 12.85
C SER A 27 5.50 8.48 13.09
N VAL A 28 4.58 9.18 13.78
CA VAL A 28 4.73 10.61 14.09
C VAL A 28 5.99 10.85 14.92
N VAL A 29 6.25 10.02 15.95
CA VAL A 29 7.46 10.14 16.80
C VAL A 29 8.73 9.93 15.98
N VAL A 30 8.77 8.92 15.11
CA VAL A 30 9.93 8.66 14.23
C VAL A 30 10.13 9.82 13.24
N LEU A 31 9.05 10.36 12.67
CA LEU A 31 9.12 11.51 11.75
C LEU A 31 9.54 12.81 12.45
N MET A 32 9.18 13.00 13.72
CA MET A 32 9.69 14.10 14.53
C MET A 32 11.21 13.98 14.75
N SER A 33 11.68 12.76 15.02
CA SER A 33 13.11 12.47 15.13
C SER A 33 13.85 12.77 13.82
N ILE A 34 13.35 12.32 12.67
CA ILE A 34 13.92 12.65 11.34
C ILE A 34 13.89 14.17 11.12
N GLY A 35 12.80 14.83 11.51
CA GLY A 35 12.65 16.28 11.38
C GLY A 35 13.75 17.05 12.10
N GLN A 36 14.10 16.65 13.30
CA GLN A 36 15.13 17.29 14.11
C GLN A 36 16.55 16.93 13.66
N THR A 37 16.81 15.69 13.29
CA THR A 37 18.15 15.18 13.04
C THR A 37 18.60 15.30 11.58
N GLN A 38 17.69 15.25 10.62
CA GLN A 38 18.03 15.20 9.19
C GLN A 38 17.43 16.33 8.35
N LEU A 39 16.25 16.85 8.69
CA LEU A 39 15.50 17.78 7.84
C LEU A 39 15.53 19.23 8.35
N GLY A 40 15.82 19.47 9.63
CA GLY A 40 15.72 20.79 10.26
C GLY A 40 14.27 21.32 10.33
N SER A 41 13.25 20.47 10.11
CA SER A 41 11.83 20.84 10.08
C SER A 41 10.91 19.69 10.41
N ASN A 42 9.92 19.93 11.25
CA ASN A 42 8.89 18.95 11.65
C ASN A 42 7.67 18.90 10.71
N ASN A 43 7.70 19.54 9.55
CA ASN A 43 6.56 19.61 8.64
C ASN A 43 6.02 18.22 8.25
N LYS A 44 6.89 17.22 8.04
CA LYS A 44 6.48 15.85 7.72
C LYS A 44 5.71 15.19 8.85
N ALA A 45 6.16 15.36 10.10
CA ALA A 45 5.47 14.82 11.27
C ALA A 45 4.09 15.48 11.48
N SER A 46 4.00 16.80 11.29
CA SER A 46 2.74 17.55 11.41
C SER A 46 1.72 17.09 10.35
N VAL A 47 2.14 16.94 9.08
CA VAL A 47 1.28 16.42 8.02
C VAL A 47 0.83 15.00 8.32
N GLN A 48 1.71 14.14 8.82
CA GLN A 48 1.41 12.77 9.21
C GLN A 48 0.38 12.71 10.35
N LEU A 49 0.52 13.56 11.37
CA LEU A 49 -0.43 13.64 12.48
C LEU A 49 -1.82 14.05 11.99
N ILE A 50 -1.91 15.13 11.19
CA ILE A 50 -3.19 15.61 10.63
C ILE A 50 -3.81 14.52 9.74
N ALA A 51 -3.03 13.89 8.86
CA ALA A 51 -3.50 12.82 7.99
C ALA A 51 -3.99 11.60 8.79
N SER A 52 -3.32 11.24 9.88
CA SER A 52 -3.72 10.12 10.75
C SER A 52 -5.02 10.42 11.49
N LEU A 53 -5.18 11.64 12.02
CA LEU A 53 -6.42 12.06 12.69
C LEU A 53 -7.60 12.11 11.70
N LEU A 54 -7.41 12.72 10.54
CA LEU A 54 -8.41 12.75 9.47
C LEU A 54 -8.75 11.33 8.99
N GLY A 55 -7.73 10.51 8.77
CA GLY A 55 -7.89 9.12 8.34
C GLY A 55 -8.67 8.29 9.36
N MET A 56 -8.37 8.42 10.66
CA MET A 56 -9.09 7.73 11.73
C MET A 56 -10.56 8.16 11.79
N MET A 57 -10.84 9.44 11.63
CA MET A 57 -12.21 9.96 11.54
C MET A 57 -12.95 9.36 10.33
N LEU A 58 -12.32 9.35 9.16
CA LEU A 58 -12.88 8.75 7.95
C LEU A 58 -13.08 7.24 8.11
N ALA A 59 -12.16 6.52 8.72
CA ALA A 59 -12.32 5.10 9.02
C ALA A 59 -13.54 4.84 9.91
N ALA A 60 -13.76 5.68 10.92
CA ALA A 60 -14.95 5.60 11.77
C ALA A 60 -16.25 5.84 10.98
N VAL A 61 -16.27 6.83 10.08
CA VAL A 61 -17.42 7.10 9.20
C VAL A 61 -17.68 5.93 8.26
N PHE A 62 -16.65 5.48 7.52
CA PHE A 62 -16.78 4.38 6.56
C PHE A 62 -17.09 3.03 7.22
N SER A 63 -16.73 2.83 8.48
CA SER A 63 -17.12 1.62 9.22
C SER A 63 -18.63 1.48 9.39
N THR A 64 -19.38 2.59 9.38
CA THR A 64 -20.84 2.59 9.50
C THR A 64 -21.55 2.41 8.15
N ALA A 65 -20.84 2.62 7.03
CA ALA A 65 -21.39 2.45 5.70
C ALA A 65 -21.61 0.95 5.38
N ASP A 66 -22.57 0.64 4.52
CA ASP A 66 -22.74 -0.71 3.99
C ASP A 66 -21.72 -0.96 2.86
N TYR A 67 -20.81 -1.93 3.05
CA TYR A 67 -19.82 -2.28 2.05
C TYR A 67 -20.44 -2.80 0.74
N HIS A 68 -21.66 -3.36 0.77
CA HIS A 68 -22.38 -3.72 -0.45
C HIS A 68 -22.79 -2.47 -1.24
N ALA A 69 -23.24 -1.43 -0.55
CA ALA A 69 -23.58 -0.16 -1.19
C ALA A 69 -22.32 0.50 -1.77
N LEU A 70 -21.19 0.49 -1.01
CA LEU A 70 -19.91 0.99 -1.50
C LEU A 70 -19.47 0.26 -2.78
N ALA A 71 -19.49 -1.08 -2.79
CA ALA A 71 -19.11 -1.85 -3.97
C ALA A 71 -20.05 -1.63 -5.16
N ARG A 72 -21.37 -1.50 -4.91
CA ARG A 72 -22.35 -1.20 -5.97
C ARG A 72 -22.23 0.22 -6.52
N ALA A 73 -21.71 1.15 -5.75
CA ALA A 73 -21.43 2.52 -6.21
C ALA A 73 -20.18 2.62 -7.10
N TRP A 74 -19.72 1.51 -7.69
CA TRP A 74 -18.55 1.45 -8.55
C TRP A 74 -18.54 2.48 -9.71
N PRO A 75 -19.67 2.85 -10.34
CA PRO A 75 -19.62 3.89 -11.37
C PRO A 75 -19.15 5.23 -10.81
N LEU A 76 -19.58 5.57 -9.58
CA LEU A 76 -19.21 6.84 -8.95
C LEU A 76 -17.73 6.85 -8.55
N HIS A 77 -17.30 5.90 -7.67
CA HIS A 77 -15.90 5.89 -7.22
C HIS A 77 -14.92 5.50 -8.33
N GLY A 78 -15.36 4.72 -9.33
CA GLY A 78 -14.58 4.41 -10.51
C GLY A 78 -14.33 5.62 -11.38
N VAL A 79 -15.38 6.39 -11.70
CA VAL A 79 -15.23 7.64 -12.48
C VAL A 79 -14.36 8.65 -11.75
N VAL A 80 -14.52 8.82 -10.44
CA VAL A 80 -13.67 9.73 -9.65
C VAL A 80 -12.22 9.26 -9.64
N ALA A 81 -11.97 8.00 -9.33
CA ALA A 81 -10.62 7.46 -9.23
C ALA A 81 -9.87 7.50 -10.57
N TRP A 82 -10.50 6.97 -11.62
CA TRP A 82 -9.87 6.94 -12.95
C TRP A 82 -9.91 8.31 -13.64
N GLY A 83 -10.90 9.15 -13.36
CA GLY A 83 -10.91 10.54 -13.80
C GLY A 83 -9.76 11.37 -13.26
N LEU A 84 -9.20 11.00 -12.09
CA LEU A 84 -7.99 11.58 -11.55
C LEU A 84 -6.71 10.91 -12.09
N VAL A 85 -6.72 9.60 -12.36
CA VAL A 85 -5.56 8.87 -12.89
C VAL A 85 -5.32 9.18 -14.37
N LEU A 86 -6.37 9.21 -15.19
CA LEU A 86 -6.21 9.36 -16.65
C LEU A 86 -5.52 10.66 -17.09
N PRO A 87 -5.80 11.85 -16.49
CA PRO A 87 -5.09 13.07 -16.88
C PRO A 87 -3.58 12.98 -16.71
N THR A 88 -3.08 12.27 -15.69
CA THR A 88 -1.64 12.15 -15.44
C THR A 88 -0.91 11.24 -16.45
N LEU A 89 -1.66 10.48 -17.28
CA LEU A 89 -1.09 9.76 -18.42
C LEU A 89 -0.64 10.68 -19.57
N PHE A 90 -1.29 11.83 -19.71
CA PHE A 90 -1.10 12.71 -20.86
C PHE A 90 -0.53 14.08 -20.46
N LEU A 91 -0.76 14.50 -19.22
CA LEU A 91 -0.35 15.82 -18.73
C LEU A 91 0.84 15.66 -17.79
N HIS A 92 2.03 16.01 -18.26
CA HIS A 92 3.28 15.88 -17.53
C HIS A 92 3.76 17.26 -17.06
N ASN A 93 3.85 17.46 -15.74
CA ASN A 93 4.27 18.73 -15.11
C ASN A 93 3.46 19.97 -15.57
N VAL A 94 2.19 19.79 -15.90
CA VAL A 94 1.33 20.91 -16.32
C VAL A 94 0.92 21.71 -15.08
N ASN A 95 1.43 22.93 -14.98
CA ASN A 95 1.14 23.84 -13.88
C ASN A 95 0.04 24.83 -14.26
N THR A 96 -1.07 24.82 -13.50
CA THR A 96 -2.20 25.74 -13.66
C THR A 96 -2.23 26.87 -12.62
N GLY A 97 -1.11 27.09 -11.91
CA GLY A 97 -0.97 28.04 -10.81
C GLY A 97 -1.18 27.38 -9.44
N LEU A 98 -2.38 26.94 -9.11
CA LEU A 98 -2.69 26.25 -7.84
C LEU A 98 -2.43 24.74 -7.87
N LEU A 99 -2.55 24.13 -9.05
CA LEU A 99 -2.49 22.70 -9.27
C LEU A 99 -1.42 22.36 -10.32
N THR A 100 -0.52 21.43 -10.00
CA THR A 100 0.35 20.80 -10.99
C THR A 100 -0.14 19.37 -11.23
N ILE A 101 -0.43 19.03 -12.48
CA ILE A 101 -0.88 17.70 -12.91
C ILE A 101 0.33 16.95 -13.46
N GLY A 102 0.45 15.66 -13.15
CA GLY A 102 1.57 14.85 -13.57
C GLY A 102 2.90 15.36 -13.00
N TYR A 103 2.90 15.72 -11.72
CA TYR A 103 4.10 16.20 -11.04
C TYR A 103 5.11 15.05 -10.83
N ASP A 104 6.33 15.23 -11.31
CA ASP A 104 7.45 14.32 -11.04
C ASP A 104 8.15 14.72 -9.74
N ALA A 105 7.88 14.00 -8.67
CA ALA A 105 8.41 14.31 -7.34
C ALA A 105 9.91 14.04 -7.17
N GLY A 106 10.50 13.23 -8.06
CA GLY A 106 11.89 12.75 -7.91
C GLY A 106 12.79 12.94 -9.14
N GLY A 107 12.30 13.59 -10.21
CA GLY A 107 13.05 13.70 -11.47
C GLY A 107 13.27 12.33 -12.16
N THR A 108 12.39 11.36 -11.88
CA THR A 108 12.51 9.96 -12.33
C THR A 108 11.63 9.64 -13.53
N SER A 109 11.00 10.65 -14.13
CA SER A 109 9.96 10.51 -15.16
C SER A 109 8.71 9.75 -14.67
N ASN A 110 8.42 9.85 -13.37
CA ASN A 110 7.19 9.35 -12.75
C ASN A 110 6.19 10.48 -12.60
N TYR A 111 5.21 10.55 -13.50
CA TYR A 111 4.22 11.64 -13.59
C TYR A 111 2.90 11.33 -12.87
N SER A 112 2.92 10.46 -11.86
CA SER A 112 1.73 9.92 -11.19
C SER A 112 1.15 10.82 -10.09
N TRP A 113 1.68 12.03 -9.85
CA TRP A 113 1.31 12.88 -8.74
C TRP A 113 0.56 14.14 -9.16
N TYR A 114 -0.32 14.59 -8.28
CA TYR A 114 -0.81 15.97 -8.25
C TYR A 114 -0.10 16.74 -7.16
N ARG A 115 0.20 18.02 -7.42
CA ARG A 115 0.74 18.94 -6.41
C ARG A 115 -0.20 20.12 -6.27
N VAL A 116 -0.69 20.37 -5.04
CA VAL A 116 -1.60 21.46 -4.69
C VAL A 116 -1.01 22.22 -3.50
N GLY A 117 -0.64 23.48 -3.67
CA GLY A 117 -0.17 24.31 -2.58
C GLY A 117 1.00 23.74 -1.78
N GLY A 118 1.89 22.94 -2.42
CA GLY A 118 3.04 22.29 -1.76
C GLY A 118 2.75 20.88 -1.22
N MET A 119 1.49 20.47 -1.14
CA MET A 119 1.11 19.08 -0.82
C MET A 119 1.04 18.23 -2.09
N THR A 120 1.43 16.97 -1.98
CA THR A 120 1.35 16.00 -3.07
C THR A 120 0.26 14.97 -2.79
N PHE A 121 -0.50 14.61 -3.82
CA PHE A 121 -1.53 13.59 -3.79
C PHE A 121 -1.32 12.62 -4.94
N GLN A 122 -1.35 11.31 -4.66
CA GLN A 122 -1.23 10.27 -5.68
C GLN A 122 -2.61 9.67 -5.97
N PRO A 123 -3.19 9.89 -7.17
CA PRO A 123 -4.50 9.36 -7.53
C PRO A 123 -4.57 7.83 -7.49
N ALA A 124 -3.46 7.16 -7.77
CA ALA A 124 -3.36 5.70 -7.75
C ALA A 124 -3.71 5.10 -6.37
N GLU A 125 -3.50 5.83 -5.27
CA GLU A 125 -3.90 5.39 -3.94
C GLU A 125 -5.43 5.28 -3.81
N LEU A 126 -6.19 6.25 -4.36
CA LEU A 126 -7.65 6.18 -4.43
C LEU A 126 -8.10 5.11 -5.43
N ALA A 127 -7.44 5.03 -6.59
CA ALA A 127 -7.74 4.02 -7.61
C ALA A 127 -7.54 2.60 -7.09
N LYS A 128 -6.60 2.37 -6.18
CA LYS A 128 -6.38 1.08 -5.51
C LYS A 128 -7.62 0.62 -4.72
N ILE A 129 -8.27 1.54 -3.98
CA ILE A 129 -9.51 1.24 -3.25
C ILE A 129 -10.63 0.88 -4.23
N SER A 130 -10.80 1.70 -5.27
CA SER A 130 -11.79 1.44 -6.32
C SER A 130 -11.54 0.10 -7.01
N PHE A 131 -10.30 -0.22 -7.34
CA PHE A 131 -9.88 -1.49 -7.94
C PHE A 131 -10.24 -2.68 -7.05
N ILE A 132 -9.91 -2.62 -5.75
CA ILE A 132 -10.24 -3.69 -4.79
C ILE A 132 -11.76 -3.91 -4.72
N LEU A 133 -12.55 -2.85 -4.60
CA LEU A 133 -14.01 -2.94 -4.51
C LEU A 133 -14.64 -3.52 -5.79
N THR A 134 -14.19 -3.05 -6.95
CA THR A 134 -14.72 -3.50 -8.25
C THR A 134 -14.29 -4.92 -8.57
N LEU A 135 -13.04 -5.29 -8.27
CA LEU A 135 -12.56 -6.65 -8.47
C LEU A 135 -13.23 -7.64 -7.50
N ALA A 136 -13.45 -7.24 -6.23
CA ALA A 136 -14.20 -8.05 -5.27
C ALA A 136 -15.63 -8.31 -5.73
N LEU A 137 -16.30 -7.29 -6.27
CA LEU A 137 -17.64 -7.41 -6.85
C LEU A 137 -17.62 -8.33 -8.08
N HIS A 138 -16.64 -8.21 -8.96
CA HIS A 138 -16.49 -9.06 -10.15
C HIS A 138 -16.29 -10.52 -9.73
N LEU A 139 -15.35 -10.80 -8.84
CA LEU A 139 -15.06 -12.14 -8.34
C LEU A 139 -16.26 -12.77 -7.61
N SER A 140 -17.03 -11.97 -6.85
CA SER A 140 -18.24 -12.45 -6.18
C SER A 140 -19.32 -12.90 -7.16
N ARG A 141 -19.45 -12.23 -8.33
CA ARG A 141 -20.41 -12.59 -9.39
C ARG A 141 -20.03 -13.85 -10.16
N VAL A 142 -18.72 -14.09 -10.34
CA VAL A 142 -18.21 -15.28 -11.07
C VAL A 142 -17.80 -16.42 -10.12
N ARG A 143 -18.21 -16.35 -8.85
CA ARG A 143 -17.88 -17.36 -7.84
C ARG A 143 -18.20 -18.79 -8.32
N GLY A 144 -17.23 -19.71 -8.15
CA GLY A 144 -17.32 -21.09 -8.63
C GLY A 144 -17.17 -21.27 -10.15
N GLN A 145 -17.03 -20.19 -10.91
CA GLN A 145 -16.88 -20.21 -12.37
C GLN A 145 -15.66 -19.42 -12.84
N VAL A 146 -14.76 -19.03 -11.93
CA VAL A 146 -13.57 -18.21 -12.21
C VAL A 146 -12.67 -18.86 -13.26
N ASN A 147 -12.53 -20.21 -13.22
CA ASN A 147 -11.66 -20.98 -14.13
C ASN A 147 -12.25 -21.17 -15.54
N ARG A 148 -13.49 -20.74 -15.81
CA ARG A 148 -14.02 -20.75 -17.18
C ARG A 148 -13.23 -19.74 -18.03
N PRO A 149 -12.79 -20.08 -19.27
CA PRO A 149 -11.89 -19.24 -20.06
C PRO A 149 -12.38 -17.80 -20.22
N ARG A 150 -13.69 -17.62 -20.49
CA ARG A 150 -14.30 -16.29 -20.64
C ARG A 150 -14.22 -15.46 -19.35
N ASN A 151 -14.56 -16.07 -18.21
CA ASN A 151 -14.54 -15.36 -16.92
C ASN A 151 -13.12 -15.03 -16.52
N LEU A 152 -12.18 -15.98 -16.69
CA LEU A 152 -10.77 -15.78 -16.40
C LEU A 152 -10.19 -14.64 -17.26
N LEU A 153 -10.48 -14.64 -18.55
CA LEU A 153 -10.05 -13.55 -19.46
C LEU A 153 -10.58 -12.19 -18.99
N LEU A 154 -11.87 -12.10 -18.65
CA LEU A 154 -12.46 -10.84 -18.18
C LEU A 154 -11.89 -10.36 -16.85
N VAL A 155 -11.59 -11.28 -15.92
CA VAL A 155 -10.94 -10.93 -14.64
C VAL A 155 -9.48 -10.51 -14.88
N LEU A 156 -8.76 -11.20 -15.76
CA LEU A 156 -7.39 -10.80 -16.14
C LEU A 156 -7.37 -9.42 -16.80
N LEU A 157 -8.29 -9.12 -17.70
CA LEU A 157 -8.42 -7.77 -18.28
C LEU A 157 -8.72 -6.72 -17.21
N HIS A 158 -9.60 -7.04 -16.23
CA HIS A 158 -9.90 -6.15 -15.11
C HIS A 158 -8.65 -5.84 -14.26
N ILE A 159 -7.73 -6.78 -14.14
CA ILE A 159 -6.46 -6.61 -13.41
C ILE A 159 -5.43 -5.87 -14.28
N LEU A 160 -5.23 -6.31 -15.52
CA LEU A 160 -4.13 -5.85 -16.35
C LEU A 160 -4.34 -4.43 -16.92
N LEU A 161 -5.58 -4.00 -17.17
CA LEU A 161 -5.85 -2.64 -17.64
C LEU A 161 -5.42 -1.55 -16.64
N PRO A 162 -5.79 -1.62 -15.33
CA PRO A 162 -5.25 -0.73 -14.32
C PRO A 162 -3.73 -0.78 -14.19
N VAL A 163 -3.16 -1.98 -14.19
CA VAL A 163 -1.71 -2.18 -14.09
C VAL A 163 -0.99 -1.48 -15.25
N ALA A 164 -1.47 -1.68 -16.48
CA ALA A 164 -0.90 -1.04 -17.67
C ALA A 164 -1.01 0.49 -17.60
N ALA A 165 -2.15 1.04 -17.17
CA ALA A 165 -2.34 2.48 -17.05
C ALA A 165 -1.34 3.09 -16.07
N ILE A 166 -1.14 2.47 -14.90
CA ILE A 166 -0.21 2.96 -13.87
C ILE A 166 1.25 2.79 -14.32
N HIS A 167 1.58 1.69 -15.00
CA HIS A 167 2.91 1.49 -15.59
C HIS A 167 3.26 2.56 -16.63
N ILE A 168 2.32 2.94 -17.49
CA ILE A 168 2.51 4.00 -18.51
C ILE A 168 2.83 5.36 -17.85
N GLN A 169 2.33 5.64 -16.64
CA GLN A 169 2.68 6.85 -15.87
C GLN A 169 4.15 6.85 -15.37
N GLY A 170 4.85 5.72 -15.47
CA GLY A 170 6.18 5.52 -14.92
C GLY A 170 6.19 5.09 -13.45
N ASP A 171 5.04 4.68 -12.89
CA ASP A 171 4.92 4.22 -11.50
C ASP A 171 4.91 2.69 -11.42
N ASP A 172 6.08 2.10 -11.68
CA ASP A 172 6.25 0.64 -11.69
C ASP A 172 6.00 0.00 -10.32
N GLY A 173 6.35 0.72 -9.24
CA GLY A 173 6.13 0.23 -7.88
C GLY A 173 4.65 0.04 -7.57
N THR A 174 3.84 1.05 -7.85
CA THR A 174 2.39 0.98 -7.66
C THR A 174 1.75 -0.03 -8.64
N ALA A 175 2.22 -0.11 -9.89
CA ALA A 175 1.75 -1.11 -10.87
C ALA A 175 1.99 -2.54 -10.36
N LEU A 176 3.16 -2.82 -9.78
CA LEU A 176 3.47 -4.12 -9.18
C LEU A 176 2.55 -4.43 -7.99
N VAL A 177 2.24 -3.46 -7.16
CA VAL A 177 1.28 -3.62 -6.05
C VAL A 177 -0.11 -3.96 -6.59
N PHE A 178 -0.61 -3.27 -7.63
CA PHE A 178 -1.90 -3.59 -8.26
C PHE A 178 -1.92 -5.01 -8.84
N LEU A 179 -0.86 -5.41 -9.53
CA LEU A 179 -0.72 -6.76 -10.08
C LEU A 179 -0.77 -7.81 -8.97
N GLY A 180 -0.03 -7.60 -7.90
CA GLY A 180 0.01 -8.51 -6.75
C GLY A 180 -1.34 -8.59 -6.03
N ILE A 181 -2.02 -7.45 -5.81
CA ILE A 181 -3.39 -7.43 -5.24
C ILE A 181 -4.32 -8.25 -6.14
N GLY A 182 -4.30 -8.01 -7.46
CA GLY A 182 -5.14 -8.72 -8.42
C GLY A 182 -4.87 -10.23 -8.40
N PHE A 183 -3.62 -10.66 -8.36
CA PHE A 183 -3.24 -12.06 -8.29
C PHE A 183 -3.72 -12.72 -6.99
N ILE A 184 -3.49 -12.10 -5.83
CA ILE A 184 -3.91 -12.64 -4.52
C ILE A 184 -5.45 -12.73 -4.46
N MET A 185 -6.16 -11.69 -4.92
CA MET A 185 -7.63 -11.71 -4.96
C MET A 185 -8.17 -12.77 -5.91
N LEU A 186 -7.58 -12.92 -7.11
CA LEU A 186 -7.97 -13.92 -8.09
C LEU A 186 -7.76 -15.35 -7.56
N TYR A 187 -6.62 -15.59 -6.90
CA TYR A 187 -6.31 -16.86 -6.26
C TYR A 187 -7.30 -17.20 -5.13
N ALA A 188 -7.53 -16.24 -4.23
CA ALA A 188 -8.50 -16.39 -3.15
C ALA A 188 -9.94 -16.51 -3.67
N GLY A 189 -10.25 -15.91 -4.83
CA GLY A 189 -11.52 -16.00 -5.54
C GLY A 189 -11.80 -17.37 -6.19
N GLY A 190 -10.83 -18.31 -6.13
CA GLY A 190 -11.01 -19.70 -6.58
C GLY A 190 -10.28 -20.03 -7.89
N LEU A 191 -9.21 -19.30 -8.23
CA LEU A 191 -8.34 -19.71 -9.34
C LEU A 191 -7.70 -21.07 -9.01
N SER A 192 -7.71 -21.98 -9.97
CA SER A 192 -7.06 -23.30 -9.86
C SER A 192 -5.55 -23.15 -9.58
N HIS A 193 -5.00 -23.96 -8.68
CA HIS A 193 -3.58 -23.98 -8.35
C HIS A 193 -2.69 -24.19 -9.60
N TRP A 194 -3.12 -25.02 -10.54
CA TRP A 194 -2.39 -25.27 -11.79
C TRP A 194 -2.36 -24.06 -12.69
N LEU A 195 -3.48 -23.32 -12.81
CA LEU A 195 -3.53 -22.09 -13.58
C LEU A 195 -2.72 -20.98 -12.90
N ALA A 196 -2.76 -20.91 -11.57
CA ALA A 196 -1.94 -19.95 -10.82
C ALA A 196 -0.44 -20.22 -11.00
N ALA A 197 -0.02 -21.49 -10.81
CA ALA A 197 1.38 -21.89 -10.98
C ALA A 197 1.85 -21.72 -12.44
N GLY A 198 1.03 -22.12 -13.40
CA GLY A 198 1.31 -21.95 -14.84
C GLY A 198 1.41 -20.49 -15.24
N GLY A 199 0.51 -19.63 -14.76
CA GLY A 199 0.54 -18.19 -14.99
C GLY A 199 1.77 -17.53 -14.38
N LEU A 200 2.16 -17.91 -13.15
CA LEU A 200 3.36 -17.43 -12.49
C LEU A 200 4.63 -17.85 -13.24
N ALA A 201 4.72 -19.14 -13.60
CA ALA A 201 5.83 -19.68 -14.39
C ALA A 201 5.93 -18.99 -15.76
N ALA A 202 4.81 -18.81 -16.47
CA ALA A 202 4.76 -18.11 -17.75
C ALA A 202 5.20 -16.64 -17.61
N GLY A 203 4.79 -15.97 -16.51
CA GLY A 203 5.23 -14.60 -16.21
C GLY A 203 6.74 -14.50 -15.99
N ILE A 204 7.32 -15.40 -15.19
CA ILE A 204 8.77 -15.44 -14.91
C ILE A 204 9.55 -15.79 -16.19
N VAL A 205 9.19 -16.86 -16.87
CA VAL A 205 9.90 -17.32 -18.08
C VAL A 205 9.71 -16.33 -19.22
N GLY A 206 8.49 -15.82 -19.42
CA GLY A 206 8.20 -14.82 -20.44
C GLY A 206 8.91 -13.50 -20.16
N GLY A 207 8.95 -13.04 -18.92
CA GLY A 207 9.71 -11.86 -18.52
C GLY A 207 11.21 -12.04 -18.75
N ALA A 208 11.78 -13.16 -18.30
CA ALA A 208 13.20 -13.46 -18.52
C ALA A 208 13.55 -13.56 -20.03
N ALA A 209 12.72 -14.25 -20.83
CA ALA A 209 12.91 -14.35 -22.27
C ALA A 209 12.80 -12.98 -22.95
N LEU A 210 11.83 -12.15 -22.56
CA LEU A 210 11.67 -10.79 -23.08
C LEU A 210 12.90 -9.93 -22.81
N LEU A 211 13.45 -10.02 -21.59
CA LEU A 211 14.67 -9.31 -21.19
C LEU A 211 15.89 -9.79 -21.97
N ALA A 212 16.00 -11.11 -22.21
CA ALA A 212 17.10 -11.70 -22.98
C ALA A 212 17.04 -11.31 -24.49
N LEU A 213 15.83 -11.30 -25.06
CA LEU A 213 15.62 -11.01 -26.50
C LEU A 213 15.61 -9.50 -26.82
N ARG A 214 15.20 -8.68 -25.85
CA ARG A 214 15.05 -7.23 -26.01
C ARG A 214 15.57 -6.48 -24.78
N PRO A 215 16.91 -6.48 -24.53
CA PRO A 215 17.49 -5.81 -23.34
C PRO A 215 17.22 -4.30 -23.31
N GLY A 216 16.89 -3.66 -24.43
CA GLY A 216 16.50 -2.25 -24.51
C GLY A 216 15.05 -1.94 -24.12
N LEU A 217 14.21 -2.94 -23.81
CA LEU A 217 12.83 -2.71 -23.38
C LEU A 217 12.74 -2.15 -21.95
N LEU A 218 13.66 -2.55 -21.07
CA LEU A 218 13.81 -1.86 -19.79
C LEU A 218 14.54 -0.54 -20.05
N LYS A 219 13.98 0.56 -19.56
CA LYS A 219 14.73 1.82 -19.48
C LYS A 219 16.02 1.51 -18.74
N GLY A 220 17.16 2.02 -19.22
CA GLY A 220 18.48 1.68 -18.68
C GLY A 220 18.57 1.81 -17.14
N TYR A 221 17.76 2.72 -16.55
CA TYR A 221 17.65 2.91 -15.11
C TYR A 221 16.94 1.75 -14.39
N GLN A 222 15.87 1.18 -14.96
CA GLN A 222 15.14 0.04 -14.36
C GLN A 222 15.99 -1.23 -14.36
N PHE A 223 16.68 -1.48 -15.46
CA PHE A 223 17.62 -2.60 -15.58
C PHE A 223 18.76 -2.49 -14.57
N LYS A 224 19.34 -1.30 -14.42
CA LYS A 224 20.39 -1.03 -13.44
C LYS A 224 19.91 -1.27 -12.00
N ARG A 225 18.64 -0.97 -11.65
CA ARG A 225 18.07 -1.26 -10.32
C ARG A 225 17.98 -2.75 -10.03
N ILE A 226 17.62 -3.57 -11.02
CA ILE A 226 17.61 -5.03 -10.87
C ILE A 226 19.03 -5.56 -10.74
N LEU A 227 19.94 -5.07 -11.56
CA LEU A 227 21.35 -5.47 -11.54
C LEU A 227 22.01 -5.08 -10.20
N ALA A 228 21.65 -3.94 -9.64
CA ALA A 228 22.15 -3.46 -8.35
C ALA A 228 21.86 -4.41 -7.18
N VAL A 229 20.78 -5.21 -7.24
CA VAL A 229 20.49 -6.26 -6.25
C VAL A 229 21.36 -7.49 -6.46
N LEU A 230 21.69 -7.82 -7.71
CA LEU A 230 22.48 -8.99 -8.05
C LEU A 230 23.99 -8.76 -7.91
N THR A 231 24.43 -7.52 -8.15
CA THR A 231 25.84 -7.09 -8.10
C THR A 231 25.96 -5.79 -7.29
N PRO A 232 25.73 -5.82 -5.96
CA PRO A 232 25.66 -4.60 -5.13
C PRO A 232 27.01 -3.85 -5.04
N ASP A 233 28.11 -4.54 -5.27
CA ASP A 233 29.47 -4.00 -5.16
C ASP A 233 30.02 -3.44 -6.47
N ASP A 234 29.24 -3.44 -7.56
CA ASP A 234 29.66 -2.90 -8.86
C ASP A 234 29.79 -1.37 -8.77
N PRO A 235 31.00 -0.79 -8.96
CA PRO A 235 31.21 0.66 -8.94
C PRO A 235 30.36 1.44 -9.96
N ALA A 236 29.99 0.81 -11.08
CA ALA A 236 29.14 1.40 -12.11
C ALA A 236 27.69 1.61 -11.64
N LEU A 237 27.30 0.98 -10.53
CA LEU A 237 25.97 1.06 -9.93
C LEU A 237 25.96 1.84 -8.60
N ALA A 238 27.08 2.43 -8.21
CA ALA A 238 27.24 3.11 -6.92
C ALA A 238 26.16 4.18 -6.64
N ASP A 239 25.75 4.96 -7.64
CA ASP A 239 24.70 5.98 -7.52
C ASP A 239 23.31 5.35 -7.22
N ILE A 240 23.06 4.15 -7.73
CA ILE A 240 21.79 3.44 -7.58
C ILE A 240 21.75 2.70 -6.24
N THR A 241 22.88 2.09 -5.83
CA THR A 241 23.00 1.36 -4.56
C THR A 241 23.21 2.28 -3.37
N TYR A 242 23.59 3.56 -3.58
CA TYR A 242 23.92 4.51 -2.51
C TYR A 242 22.85 4.58 -1.42
N GLN A 243 21.58 4.72 -1.82
CA GLN A 243 20.47 4.85 -0.89
C GLN A 243 20.25 3.55 -0.09
N GLN A 244 20.32 2.38 -0.76
CA GLN A 244 20.21 1.07 -0.10
C GLN A 244 21.38 0.81 0.84
N ASN A 245 22.60 1.14 0.43
CA ASN A 245 23.81 0.96 1.25
C ASN A 245 23.74 1.83 2.52
N LYS A 246 23.29 3.09 2.40
CA LYS A 246 23.06 3.97 3.56
C LYS A 246 21.97 3.41 4.47
N GLY A 247 20.89 2.86 3.91
CA GLY A 247 19.85 2.19 4.67
C GLY A 247 20.35 0.97 5.42
N ALA A 248 21.12 0.09 4.75
CA ALA A 248 21.72 -1.10 5.38
C ALA A 248 22.71 -0.74 6.50
N MET A 249 23.54 0.29 6.28
CA MET A 249 24.44 0.82 7.33
C MET A 249 23.61 1.31 8.54
N ALA A 250 22.53 2.05 8.30
CA ALA A 250 21.66 2.57 9.36
C ALA A 250 21.03 1.42 10.18
N ILE A 251 20.53 0.36 9.51
CA ILE A 251 20.01 -0.83 10.18
C ILE A 251 21.09 -1.50 11.01
N GLY A 252 22.29 -1.72 10.42
CA GLY A 252 23.40 -2.41 11.10
C GLY A 252 23.92 -1.65 12.33
N THR A 253 23.99 -0.33 12.27
CA THR A 253 24.45 0.50 13.39
C THR A 253 23.42 0.67 14.50
N GLY A 254 22.14 0.34 14.25
CA GLY A 254 21.09 0.37 15.26
C GLY A 254 21.30 -0.65 16.40
N GLY A 255 21.98 -1.76 16.16
CA GLY A 255 22.21 -2.80 17.17
C GLY A 255 20.89 -3.32 17.76
N LEU A 256 20.89 -3.71 19.04
CA LEU A 256 19.71 -4.25 19.72
C LEU A 256 18.71 -3.17 20.15
N THR A 257 19.18 -2.06 20.71
CA THR A 257 18.35 -1.05 21.38
C THR A 257 18.25 0.28 20.64
N GLY A 258 19.01 0.43 19.55
CA GLY A 258 19.04 1.66 18.74
C GLY A 258 19.97 2.73 19.27
N GLN A 259 20.16 3.77 18.44
CA GLN A 259 21.00 4.94 18.76
C GLN A 259 20.22 6.02 19.55
N GLY A 260 18.91 5.78 19.78
CA GLY A 260 18.01 6.76 20.41
C GLY A 260 17.29 7.63 19.38
N LEU A 261 16.09 8.14 19.74
CA LEU A 261 15.23 8.89 18.83
C LEU A 261 15.72 10.32 18.56
N PHE A 262 16.04 11.07 19.63
CA PHE A 262 16.34 12.50 19.56
C PHE A 262 17.77 12.83 19.97
N SER A 263 18.57 11.82 20.27
CA SER A 263 19.97 11.92 20.71
C SER A 263 20.77 10.81 20.07
N GLY A 264 22.05 11.03 19.87
CA GLY A 264 22.97 10.08 19.26
C GLY A 264 23.38 10.45 17.84
N GLU A 265 24.29 9.67 17.28
CA GLU A 265 24.77 9.84 15.92
C GLU A 265 23.94 9.01 14.96
N HIS A 266 23.03 9.69 14.24
CA HIS A 266 22.19 9.02 13.26
C HIS A 266 22.86 9.02 11.89
N ILE A 267 22.82 7.86 11.23
CA ILE A 267 23.26 7.77 9.84
C ILE A 267 22.24 8.51 8.96
N PHE A 268 22.75 9.41 8.13
CA PHE A 268 21.93 10.06 7.10
C PHE A 268 21.49 9.03 6.07
N VAL A 269 20.17 8.83 5.95
CA VAL A 269 19.55 7.97 4.96
C VAL A 269 18.72 8.83 4.00
N PRO A 270 19.04 8.87 2.71
CA PRO A 270 18.21 9.59 1.74
C PRO A 270 16.77 9.04 1.75
N ASN A 271 15.78 9.94 1.68
CA ASN A 271 14.36 9.60 1.76
C ASN A 271 13.94 8.79 3.00
N ALA A 272 14.65 8.95 4.12
CA ALA A 272 14.32 8.31 5.40
C ALA A 272 12.88 8.53 5.86
N TRP A 273 12.24 9.62 5.43
CA TRP A 273 10.84 9.92 5.76
C TRP A 273 9.81 9.20 4.88
N ASN A 274 10.23 8.59 3.78
CA ASN A 274 9.35 7.96 2.79
C ASN A 274 9.60 6.45 2.70
N ASP A 275 10.27 5.99 1.66
CA ASP A 275 10.50 4.57 1.34
C ASP A 275 11.59 3.91 2.17
N PHE A 276 12.50 4.69 2.79
CA PHE A 276 13.54 4.18 3.70
C PHE A 276 13.27 4.45 5.19
N ILE A 277 12.01 4.68 5.56
CA ILE A 277 11.65 4.94 6.96
C ILE A 277 11.97 3.75 7.88
N PHE A 278 11.88 2.52 7.39
CA PHE A 278 12.22 1.33 8.16
C PHE A 278 13.70 1.29 8.52
N ALA A 279 14.59 1.69 7.60
CA ALA A 279 16.02 1.75 7.88
C ALA A 279 16.35 2.75 8.99
N TYR A 280 15.76 3.95 8.94
CA TYR A 280 15.90 4.94 9.99
C TYR A 280 15.31 4.47 11.32
N LEU A 281 14.12 3.87 11.29
CA LEU A 281 13.46 3.32 12.47
C LEU A 281 14.33 2.26 13.14
N ALA A 282 14.92 1.35 12.35
CA ALA A 282 15.84 0.34 12.87
C ALA A 282 17.14 0.94 13.44
N ASN A 283 17.63 2.06 12.86
CA ASN A 283 18.76 2.81 13.41
C ASN A 283 18.45 3.38 14.80
N VAL A 284 17.31 4.06 14.96
CA VAL A 284 16.99 4.80 16.19
C VAL A 284 16.38 3.94 17.30
N LEU A 285 15.63 2.87 16.95
CA LEU A 285 14.97 1.96 17.91
C LEU A 285 15.65 0.58 18.01
N GLY A 286 16.63 0.31 17.18
CA GLY A 286 17.34 -0.96 17.13
C GLY A 286 16.50 -2.13 16.66
N PHE A 287 17.05 -3.32 16.80
CA PHE A 287 16.37 -4.57 16.43
C PHE A 287 15.03 -4.77 17.15
N VAL A 288 14.99 -4.48 18.46
CA VAL A 288 13.78 -4.66 19.27
C VAL A 288 12.64 -3.75 18.77
N GLY A 289 12.94 -2.48 18.50
CA GLY A 289 11.93 -1.54 17.95
C GLY A 289 11.49 -1.91 16.53
N ALA A 290 12.43 -2.30 15.67
CA ALA A 290 12.13 -2.77 14.33
C ALA A 290 11.24 -4.03 14.36
N ALA A 291 11.56 -5.01 15.20
CA ALA A 291 10.75 -6.21 15.39
C ALA A 291 9.34 -5.89 15.91
N ALA A 292 9.21 -4.96 16.86
CA ALA A 292 7.90 -4.51 17.36
C ALA A 292 7.04 -3.90 16.25
N VAL A 293 7.62 -3.08 15.36
CA VAL A 293 6.92 -2.53 14.19
C VAL A 293 6.46 -3.63 13.23
N LEU A 294 7.33 -4.61 12.95
CA LEU A 294 6.97 -5.76 12.12
C LEU A 294 5.80 -6.55 12.71
N VAL A 295 5.81 -6.78 14.02
CA VAL A 295 4.70 -7.46 14.73
C VAL A 295 3.42 -6.66 14.65
N LEU A 296 3.45 -5.33 14.81
CA LEU A 296 2.28 -4.46 14.66
C LEU A 296 1.69 -4.53 13.25
N LEU A 297 2.51 -4.41 12.22
CA LEU A 297 2.07 -4.50 10.82
C LEU A 297 1.54 -5.89 10.48
N LEU A 298 2.21 -6.94 10.91
CA LEU A 298 1.75 -8.33 10.73
C LEU A 298 0.42 -8.56 11.44
N ALA A 299 0.27 -8.10 12.67
CA ALA A 299 -0.99 -8.20 13.41
C ALA A 299 -2.14 -7.48 12.69
N LEU A 300 -1.89 -6.31 12.11
CA LEU A 300 -2.86 -5.57 11.31
C LEU A 300 -3.26 -6.32 10.03
N CYS A 301 -2.28 -6.87 9.30
CA CYS A 301 -2.51 -7.70 8.13
C CYS A 301 -3.34 -8.94 8.49
N LEU A 302 -2.95 -9.69 9.52
CA LEU A 302 -3.66 -10.89 9.96
C LEU A 302 -5.07 -10.57 10.44
N ARG A 303 -5.27 -9.44 11.15
CA ARG A 303 -6.59 -9.02 11.61
C ARG A 303 -7.52 -8.67 10.46
N THR A 304 -7.00 -8.01 9.42
CA THR A 304 -7.71 -7.72 8.18
C THR A 304 -8.16 -9.01 7.50
N LEU A 305 -7.25 -9.96 7.32
CA LEU A 305 -7.55 -11.26 6.72
C LEU A 305 -8.57 -12.07 7.55
N GLN A 306 -8.39 -12.12 8.88
CA GLN A 306 -9.33 -12.80 9.78
C GLN A 306 -10.76 -12.23 9.70
N THR A 307 -10.90 -10.92 9.51
CA THR A 307 -12.21 -10.28 9.32
C THR A 307 -12.88 -10.80 8.05
N GLY A 308 -12.13 -10.90 6.96
CA GLY A 308 -12.62 -11.45 5.70
C GLY A 308 -13.00 -12.93 5.81
N LEU A 309 -12.14 -13.78 6.39
CA LEU A 309 -12.38 -15.21 6.56
C LEU A 309 -13.58 -15.51 7.46
N ARG A 310 -13.95 -14.61 8.37
CA ARG A 310 -15.14 -14.73 9.22
C ARG A 310 -16.41 -14.22 8.56
N CYS A 311 -16.30 -13.53 7.43
CA CYS A 311 -17.45 -13.01 6.70
C CYS A 311 -18.07 -14.13 5.85
N PRO A 312 -19.37 -14.42 6.00
CA PRO A 312 -20.06 -15.47 5.22
C PRO A 312 -20.29 -15.03 3.77
N ASP A 313 -20.28 -13.74 3.50
CA ASP A 313 -20.48 -13.16 2.18
C ASP A 313 -19.19 -13.09 1.37
N ALA A 314 -19.25 -13.58 0.13
CA ALA A 314 -18.10 -13.61 -0.77
C ALA A 314 -17.56 -12.22 -1.12
N LEU A 315 -18.44 -11.22 -1.24
CA LEU A 315 -18.02 -9.83 -1.52
C LEU A 315 -17.20 -9.28 -0.36
N GLY A 316 -17.70 -9.39 0.87
CA GLY A 316 -16.99 -8.91 2.06
C GLY A 316 -15.65 -9.64 2.28
N CYS A 317 -15.63 -10.98 2.04
CA CYS A 317 -14.40 -11.75 2.09
C CYS A 317 -13.37 -11.23 1.07
N ASN A 318 -13.75 -11.08 -0.20
CA ASN A 318 -12.87 -10.62 -1.27
C ASN A 318 -12.36 -9.18 -1.03
N ILE A 319 -13.18 -8.28 -0.49
CA ILE A 319 -12.77 -6.93 -0.11
C ILE A 319 -11.65 -6.99 0.94
N CYS A 320 -11.85 -7.75 2.01
CA CYS A 320 -10.85 -7.90 3.07
C CYS A 320 -9.56 -8.56 2.56
N VAL A 321 -9.66 -9.55 1.68
CA VAL A 321 -8.49 -10.17 1.02
C VAL A 321 -7.74 -9.15 0.16
N GLY A 322 -8.44 -8.30 -0.60
CA GLY A 322 -7.82 -7.24 -1.40
C GLY A 322 -7.09 -6.20 -0.54
N ILE A 323 -7.71 -5.77 0.56
CA ILE A 323 -7.09 -4.81 1.49
C ILE A 323 -5.91 -5.46 2.23
N PHE A 324 -6.05 -6.72 2.66
CA PHE A 324 -4.93 -7.50 3.19
C PHE A 324 -3.77 -7.56 2.20
N ALA A 325 -4.05 -7.88 0.93
CA ALA A 325 -3.04 -7.96 -0.12
C ALA A 325 -2.32 -6.62 -0.32
N ALA A 326 -3.05 -5.50 -0.31
CA ALA A 326 -2.48 -4.17 -0.42
C ALA A 326 -1.51 -3.86 0.74
N LEU A 327 -1.96 -4.09 1.99
CA LEU A 327 -1.14 -3.89 3.19
C LEU A 327 0.09 -4.81 3.17
N PHE A 328 -0.11 -6.10 2.94
CA PHE A 328 0.94 -7.11 2.99
C PHE A 328 2.00 -6.88 1.92
N LEU A 329 1.60 -6.64 0.66
CA LEU A 329 2.54 -6.41 -0.43
C LEU A 329 3.36 -5.14 -0.23
N GLN A 330 2.74 -4.05 0.21
CA GLN A 330 3.49 -2.82 0.51
C GLN A 330 4.50 -3.03 1.64
N CYS A 331 4.14 -3.78 2.69
CA CYS A 331 5.09 -4.14 3.75
C CYS A 331 6.25 -4.99 3.19
N VAL A 332 5.94 -6.08 2.47
CA VAL A 332 6.96 -7.00 1.94
C VAL A 332 7.91 -6.29 0.98
N ILE A 333 7.37 -5.48 0.07
CA ILE A 333 8.18 -4.75 -0.91
C ILE A 333 9.05 -3.69 -0.22
N ASN A 334 8.47 -2.88 0.69
CA ASN A 334 9.23 -1.86 1.39
C ASN A 334 10.36 -2.48 2.25
N LEU A 335 10.05 -3.50 3.03
CA LEU A 335 11.06 -4.21 3.83
C LEU A 335 12.12 -4.87 2.95
N GLY A 336 11.71 -5.50 1.85
CA GLY A 336 12.64 -6.10 0.91
C GLY A 336 13.63 -5.10 0.29
N MET A 337 13.16 -3.87 -0.02
CA MET A 337 14.02 -2.78 -0.48
C MET A 337 15.00 -2.32 0.60
N ASN A 338 14.53 -2.13 1.84
CA ASN A 338 15.35 -1.68 2.96
C ASN A 338 16.40 -2.73 3.37
N LEU A 339 16.08 -4.03 3.20
CA LEU A 339 16.97 -5.15 3.50
C LEU A 339 17.84 -5.58 2.29
N GLN A 340 17.83 -4.82 1.20
CA GLN A 340 18.60 -5.09 -0.03
C GLN A 340 18.24 -6.42 -0.74
N VAL A 341 17.06 -7.01 -0.43
CA VAL A 341 16.54 -8.22 -1.07
C VAL A 341 15.79 -7.91 -2.36
N LEU A 342 15.19 -6.72 -2.44
CA LEU A 342 14.45 -6.23 -3.60
C LEU A 342 15.03 -4.91 -4.11
N PRO A 343 14.88 -4.61 -5.42
CA PRO A 343 15.30 -3.33 -5.97
C PRO A 343 14.48 -2.17 -5.40
N VAL A 344 15.06 -0.97 -5.42
CA VAL A 344 14.36 0.25 -5.00
C VAL A 344 13.30 0.61 -6.03
N ILE A 345 12.02 0.48 -5.67
CA ILE A 345 10.88 0.80 -6.54
C ILE A 345 9.93 1.84 -5.94
N GLY A 346 10.32 2.46 -4.81
CA GLY A 346 9.63 3.62 -4.24
C GLY A 346 8.27 3.30 -3.58
N VAL A 347 8.09 2.11 -3.02
CA VAL A 347 6.86 1.72 -2.31
C VAL A 347 6.95 2.11 -0.84
N THR A 348 5.94 2.83 -0.36
CA THR A 348 5.86 3.31 1.03
C THR A 348 5.49 2.21 2.01
N LEU A 349 5.97 2.32 3.27
CA LEU A 349 5.56 1.45 4.36
C LEU A 349 4.21 1.94 4.93
N PRO A 350 3.15 1.10 4.92
CA PRO A 350 1.82 1.49 5.39
C PRO A 350 1.83 2.08 6.80
N PHE A 351 1.12 3.18 7.00
CA PHE A 351 1.03 3.96 8.23
C PHE A 351 2.32 4.66 8.71
N PHE A 352 3.51 4.21 8.29
CA PHE A 352 4.78 4.75 8.76
C PHE A 352 5.36 5.82 7.85
N SER A 353 5.41 5.59 6.54
CA SER A 353 5.97 6.55 5.59
C SER A 353 5.21 7.88 5.61
N ALA A 354 5.94 8.99 5.52
CA ALA A 354 5.36 10.31 5.42
C ALA A 354 4.64 10.47 4.07
N GLY A 355 3.33 10.29 4.11
CA GLY A 355 2.48 10.42 2.92
C GLY A 355 1.06 10.77 3.34
N GLY A 356 0.73 12.06 3.40
CA GLY A 356 -0.59 12.51 3.86
C GLY A 356 -1.75 11.79 3.16
N SER A 357 -1.70 11.69 1.82
CA SER A 357 -2.73 10.99 1.04
C SER A 357 -2.70 9.47 1.24
N SER A 358 -1.52 8.86 1.25
CA SER A 358 -1.37 7.40 1.42
C SER A 358 -1.93 6.93 2.78
N VAL A 359 -1.61 7.65 3.85
CA VAL A 359 -2.12 7.35 5.21
C VAL A 359 -3.64 7.47 5.27
N VAL A 360 -4.22 8.53 4.71
CA VAL A 360 -5.68 8.71 4.66
C VAL A 360 -6.34 7.56 3.89
N MET A 361 -5.77 7.15 2.75
CA MET A 361 -6.31 6.04 1.95
C MET A 361 -6.18 4.69 2.68
N MET A 362 -5.09 4.47 3.44
CA MET A 362 -4.97 3.28 4.28
C MET A 362 -6.04 3.23 5.36
N TYR A 363 -6.33 4.35 6.03
CA TYR A 363 -7.42 4.42 6.99
C TYR A 363 -8.79 4.20 6.35
N LEU A 364 -9.02 4.67 5.11
CA LEU A 364 -10.25 4.36 4.36
C LEU A 364 -10.37 2.85 4.11
N CYS A 365 -9.28 2.18 3.72
CA CYS A 365 -9.25 0.72 3.59
C CYS A 365 -9.63 0.04 4.92
N ILE A 366 -9.05 0.47 6.04
CA ILE A 366 -9.40 -0.05 7.36
C ILE A 366 -10.88 0.21 7.70
N GLY A 367 -11.41 1.40 7.38
CA GLY A 367 -12.84 1.72 7.56
C GLY A 367 -13.76 0.74 6.82
N ILE A 368 -13.39 0.36 5.60
CA ILE A 368 -14.15 -0.63 4.81
C ILE A 368 -14.04 -2.03 5.45
N VAL A 369 -12.88 -2.45 5.94
CA VAL A 369 -12.71 -3.72 6.67
C VAL A 369 -13.58 -3.73 7.94
N LEU A 370 -13.60 -2.62 8.69
CA LEU A 370 -14.44 -2.46 9.87
C LEU A 370 -15.93 -2.55 9.52
N SER A 371 -16.35 -1.98 8.38
CA SER A 371 -17.71 -2.12 7.86
C SER A 371 -18.08 -3.59 7.63
N VAL A 372 -17.22 -4.37 6.96
CA VAL A 372 -17.42 -5.80 6.75
C VAL A 372 -17.56 -6.52 8.10
N GLY A 373 -16.68 -6.25 9.06
CA GLY A 373 -16.69 -6.85 10.38
C GLY A 373 -17.98 -6.52 11.17
N MET A 374 -18.43 -5.27 11.13
CA MET A 374 -19.65 -4.81 11.82
C MET A 374 -20.91 -5.43 11.21
N ASN A 375 -21.01 -5.53 9.89
CA ASN A 375 -22.16 -6.13 9.22
C ASN A 375 -22.21 -7.65 9.46
N THR A 376 -21.08 -8.34 9.48
CA THR A 376 -20.99 -9.76 9.83
C THR A 376 -21.47 -10.03 11.26
N ARG A 377 -21.11 -9.18 12.24
CA ARG A 377 -21.57 -9.30 13.62
C ARG A 377 -23.06 -9.01 13.78
N ARG A 378 -23.59 -8.06 13.01
CA ARG A 378 -25.03 -7.74 12.98
C ARG A 378 -25.84 -8.94 12.52
N SER A 379 -25.51 -9.55 11.40
CA SER A 379 -26.21 -10.72 10.87
C SER A 379 -26.24 -11.88 11.87
N LYS A 380 -25.14 -12.16 12.58
CA LYS A 380 -25.10 -13.22 13.62
C LYS A 380 -26.01 -12.92 14.82
N LEU A 381 -26.06 -11.66 15.28
CA LEU A 381 -26.91 -11.26 16.40
C LEU A 381 -28.41 -11.30 16.02
N ASP A 382 -28.75 -10.96 14.78
CA ASP A 382 -30.13 -10.98 14.30
C ASP A 382 -30.60 -12.44 14.16
N MET A 383 -29.75 -13.37 13.72
CA MET A 383 -30.06 -14.81 13.69
C MET A 383 -30.26 -15.41 15.09
N GLN A 384 -29.47 -15.02 16.08
CA GLN A 384 -29.63 -15.50 17.47
C GLN A 384 -30.89 -14.99 18.17
N ARG A 385 -31.57 -13.99 17.64
CA ARG A 385 -32.84 -13.47 18.19
C ARG A 385 -34.08 -14.15 17.58
N ILE A 386 -33.89 -14.91 16.52
CA ILE A 386 -34.97 -15.63 15.81
C ILE A 386 -35.07 -17.09 16.31
N ILE A 387 -34.02 -17.58 16.97
CA ILE A 387 -34.00 -18.89 17.66
C ILE A 387 -34.33 -18.68 19.14
#